data_30e3408af926154f7aa490d01229d210
#
_entry.id   30e3408af926154f7aa490d01229d210
#
_cell.length_a   1.000
_cell.length_b   1.000
_cell.length_c   1.000
_cell.angle_alpha   90.00
_cell.angle_beta   90.00
_cell.angle_gamma   90.00
#
_symmetry.space_group_name_H-M   'P 1'
#
loop_
_entity.id
_entity.type
_entity.pdbx_description
1 polymer ?
#
loop_
_entity_poly.entity_id
_entity_poly.type
_entity_poly.pdbx_seq_one_letter_code
_entity_poly.pdbx_strand_id
1 'polypeptide(L)'
;PSDELTAGKRWSKDYSLVEQTLSKRGGGVFHTSPFRMRNWLSMIRKQYTVPGNMIRKGENKPLAFSWIDQDGKKITSWLGKLDWDFLTQFRRERARLLLYGDANKLPDGTFGNVGESGYEIRSGYGLYAQVAPSNLFFYNSFDIDWISEIALGLSVGKLPEDQRRFVLSTGEYGAYQFHKAVEEKAGWWTPNFNQ
;
A
#
# COMPACT_ATOMS: atom_id res chain seq x y z
N PRO A 1 -19.50 -10.00 -36.08
CA PRO A 1 -18.07 -9.66 -35.92
C PRO A 1 -17.72 -8.20 -36.22
N SER A 2 -18.57 -7.48 -37.04
CA SER A 2 -18.31 -6.07 -37.34
C SER A 2 -18.55 -5.11 -36.18
N ASP A 3 -19.40 -5.48 -35.21
CA ASP A 3 -19.75 -4.65 -34.07
C ASP A 3 -18.64 -4.62 -32.97
N GLU A 4 -17.70 -5.53 -33.05
CA GLU A 4 -16.56 -5.54 -32.16
C GLU A 4 -15.45 -4.55 -32.52
N LEU A 5 -15.44 -4.10 -33.80
CA LEU A 5 -14.45 -3.18 -34.36
C LEU A 5 -14.92 -1.72 -34.30
N THR A 6 -15.43 -1.28 -33.18
CA THR A 6 -15.91 0.11 -33.01
C THR A 6 -14.78 1.09 -32.70
N ALA A 7 -14.93 2.34 -33.19
CA ALA A 7 -13.99 3.41 -32.87
C ALA A 7 -13.88 3.64 -31.35
N GLY A 8 -12.67 3.86 -30.88
CA GLY A 8 -12.37 4.08 -29.44
C GLY A 8 -11.97 2.84 -28.65
N LYS A 9 -12.13 1.63 -29.19
CA LYS A 9 -11.56 0.42 -28.56
C LYS A 9 -10.05 0.36 -28.79
N ARG A 10 -9.32 -0.08 -27.77
CA ARG A 10 -7.89 -0.33 -27.87
C ARG A 10 -7.64 -1.74 -28.40
N TRP A 11 -6.83 -1.82 -29.43
CA TRP A 11 -6.42 -3.07 -30.04
C TRP A 11 -4.93 -3.27 -29.80
N SER A 12 -4.53 -4.45 -29.42
CA SER A 12 -3.13 -4.85 -29.36
C SER A 12 -2.87 -5.96 -30.36
N LYS A 13 -1.68 -5.93 -30.97
CA LYS A 13 -1.22 -7.00 -31.84
C LYS A 13 -0.66 -8.11 -30.96
N ASP A 14 -1.24 -9.28 -31.05
CA ASP A 14 -0.83 -10.42 -30.25
C ASP A 14 0.37 -11.15 -30.89
N TYR A 15 0.27 -11.43 -32.18
CA TYR A 15 1.34 -12.08 -32.92
C TYR A 15 1.44 -11.59 -34.36
N SER A 16 2.56 -11.83 -35.01
CA SER A 16 2.81 -11.49 -36.41
C SER A 16 3.15 -12.72 -37.19
N LEU A 17 2.39 -12.97 -38.25
CA LEU A 17 2.72 -13.96 -39.25
C LEU A 17 3.61 -13.31 -40.31
N VAL A 18 4.63 -14.05 -40.79
CA VAL A 18 5.55 -13.61 -41.83
C VAL A 18 5.57 -14.65 -42.94
N GLU A 19 6.03 -14.25 -44.10
CA GLU A 19 6.23 -15.16 -45.25
C GLU A 19 7.21 -16.24 -44.93
N GLN A 20 6.96 -17.46 -45.38
CA GLN A 20 7.84 -18.62 -45.11
C GLN A 20 9.20 -18.52 -45.82
N THR A 21 9.26 -17.78 -46.91
CA THR A 21 10.44 -17.63 -47.73
C THR A 21 10.90 -16.18 -47.80
N LEU A 22 12.21 -15.97 -47.55
CA LEU A 22 12.93 -14.70 -47.76
C LEU A 22 12.39 -13.44 -47.04
N SER A 23 11.48 -13.58 -46.08
CA SER A 23 11.10 -12.44 -45.28
C SER A 23 12.22 -12.02 -44.34
N LYS A 24 12.80 -10.86 -44.60
CA LYS A 24 13.82 -10.24 -43.70
C LYS A 24 13.18 -9.30 -42.65
N ARG A 25 11.87 -9.11 -42.69
CA ARG A 25 11.13 -8.21 -41.81
C ARG A 25 10.27 -9.02 -40.85
N GLY A 26 10.67 -9.07 -39.61
CA GLY A 26 9.84 -9.60 -38.51
C GLY A 26 8.88 -8.52 -37.96
N GLY A 27 7.98 -8.91 -37.10
CA GLY A 27 7.19 -7.97 -36.31
C GLY A 27 8.06 -7.13 -35.38
N GLY A 28 7.75 -5.86 -35.24
CA GLY A 28 8.45 -5.00 -34.28
C GLY A 28 8.23 -5.49 -32.85
N VAL A 29 9.24 -5.36 -32.02
CA VAL A 29 9.15 -5.63 -30.58
C VAL A 29 8.52 -4.42 -29.92
N PHE A 30 7.49 -4.66 -29.11
CA PHE A 30 6.91 -3.61 -28.29
C PHE A 30 7.77 -3.39 -27.06
N HIS A 31 8.26 -2.18 -26.90
CA HIS A 31 9.03 -1.78 -25.73
C HIS A 31 8.17 -0.87 -24.85
N THR A 32 8.15 -1.17 -23.57
CA THR A 32 7.61 -0.22 -22.59
C THR A 32 8.70 0.79 -22.24
N SER A 33 8.38 2.07 -22.35
CA SER A 33 9.31 3.13 -21.92
C SER A 33 9.45 3.10 -20.41
N PRO A 34 10.68 3.02 -19.86
CA PRO A 34 10.87 3.10 -18.44
C PRO A 34 10.48 4.51 -17.95
N PHE A 35 9.76 4.57 -16.86
CA PHE A 35 9.45 5.83 -16.18
C PHE A 35 10.25 5.91 -14.88
N ARG A 36 10.57 7.12 -14.47
CA ARG A 36 11.28 7.40 -13.21
C ARG A 36 10.35 8.11 -12.26
N MET A 37 10.23 7.56 -11.08
CA MET A 37 9.61 8.24 -9.94
C MET A 37 10.71 8.78 -9.04
N ARG A 38 10.50 9.98 -8.50
CA ARG A 38 11.39 10.60 -7.54
C ARG A 38 10.62 10.91 -6.27
N ASN A 39 11.21 10.57 -5.16
CA ASN A 39 10.70 10.95 -3.86
C ASN A 39 11.85 11.47 -3.00
N TRP A 40 11.55 12.16 -1.93
CA TRP A 40 12.55 12.75 -1.03
C TRP A 40 12.52 12.03 0.30
N LEU A 41 13.68 11.97 0.93
CA LEU A 41 13.78 11.39 2.27
C LEU A 41 13.27 12.41 3.29
N SER A 42 12.36 11.96 4.14
CA SER A 42 11.88 12.69 5.30
C SER A 42 12.63 12.24 6.54
N MET A 43 13.02 13.17 7.39
CA MET A 43 13.68 12.86 8.65
C MET A 43 12.70 13.06 9.79
N ILE A 44 12.47 12.02 10.58
CA ILE A 44 11.72 12.08 11.83
C ILE A 44 12.70 11.91 12.98
N ARG A 45 12.61 12.81 13.95
CA ARG A 45 13.34 12.71 15.21
C ARG A 45 12.38 12.91 16.35
N LYS A 46 12.46 12.05 17.34
CA LYS A 46 11.71 12.17 18.59
C LYS A 46 12.65 11.98 19.75
N GLN A 47 12.49 12.78 20.78
CA GLN A 47 13.29 12.73 21.98
C GLN A 47 12.35 12.79 23.19
N TYR A 48 12.68 12.07 24.24
CA TYR A 48 12.06 12.22 25.54
C TYR A 48 13.13 12.24 26.63
N THR A 49 12.83 12.90 27.71
CA THR A 49 13.71 12.97 28.87
C THR A 49 12.96 12.49 30.09
N VAL A 50 13.54 11.55 30.80
CA VAL A 50 12.99 11.05 32.07
C VAL A 50 13.75 11.76 33.21
N PRO A 51 13.07 12.60 33.98
CA PRO A 51 13.69 13.24 35.13
C PRO A 51 14.14 12.20 36.17
N GLY A 52 15.30 12.44 36.79
CA GLY A 52 15.86 11.49 37.75
C GLY A 52 14.98 11.22 38.98
N ASN A 53 14.14 12.17 39.37
CA ASN A 53 13.15 11.99 40.43
C ASN A 53 12.05 10.98 40.03
N MET A 54 11.61 10.95 38.78
CA MET A 54 10.65 9.94 38.30
C MET A 54 11.25 8.53 38.35
N ILE A 55 12.52 8.40 37.97
CA ILE A 55 13.23 7.11 38.04
C ILE A 55 13.32 6.64 39.52
N ARG A 56 13.68 7.53 40.41
CA ARG A 56 13.81 7.22 41.85
C ARG A 56 12.47 6.83 42.48
N LYS A 57 11.37 7.47 42.07
CA LYS A 57 10.03 7.15 42.58
C LYS A 57 9.44 5.88 41.96
N GLY A 58 10.10 5.28 41.00
CA GLY A 58 9.60 4.09 40.28
C GLY A 58 8.38 4.34 39.40
N GLU A 59 8.18 5.57 38.98
CA GLU A 59 7.04 5.95 38.10
C GLU A 59 7.19 5.36 36.69
N ASN A 60 8.43 5.09 36.24
CA ASN A 60 8.68 4.33 35.02
C ASN A 60 8.66 2.82 35.31
N LYS A 61 7.49 2.31 35.69
CA LYS A 61 7.34 0.89 36.02
C LYS A 61 7.63 0.01 34.82
N PRO A 62 8.38 -1.07 34.98
CA PRO A 62 8.63 -2.02 33.92
C PRO A 62 7.34 -2.77 33.56
N LEU A 63 7.11 -2.91 32.24
CA LEU A 63 6.04 -3.73 31.69
C LEU A 63 6.64 -5.01 31.13
N ALA A 64 6.04 -6.15 31.44
CA ALA A 64 6.41 -7.42 30.87
C ALA A 64 5.59 -7.65 29.59
N PHE A 65 6.28 -7.89 28.48
CA PHE A 65 5.69 -8.28 27.22
C PHE A 65 6.09 -9.72 26.92
N SER A 66 5.13 -10.56 26.62
CA SER A 66 5.41 -11.91 26.14
C SER A 66 4.74 -12.13 24.80
N TRP A 67 5.48 -12.72 23.86
CA TRP A 67 4.98 -13.14 22.56
C TRP A 67 5.55 -14.52 22.22
N ILE A 68 4.91 -15.17 21.29
CA ILE A 68 5.39 -16.43 20.75
C ILE A 68 6.11 -16.09 19.44
N ASP A 69 7.37 -16.51 19.32
CA ASP A 69 8.17 -16.35 18.12
C ASP A 69 7.72 -17.34 17.03
N GLN A 70 8.23 -17.16 15.80
CA GLN A 70 7.92 -18.03 14.66
C GLN A 70 8.26 -19.51 14.95
N ASP A 71 9.24 -19.74 15.79
CA ASP A 71 9.67 -21.07 16.27
C ASP A 71 8.80 -21.63 17.40
N GLY A 72 7.71 -20.97 17.78
CA GLY A 72 6.82 -21.38 18.89
C GLY A 72 7.38 -21.10 20.29
N LYS A 73 8.52 -20.43 20.41
CA LYS A 73 9.16 -20.11 21.68
C LYS A 73 8.54 -18.87 22.31
N LYS A 74 8.11 -18.97 23.57
CA LYS A 74 7.65 -17.82 24.36
C LYS A 74 8.84 -16.95 24.76
N ILE A 75 8.87 -15.72 24.25
CA ILE A 75 9.86 -14.71 24.62
C ILE A 75 9.19 -13.72 25.56
N THR A 76 9.86 -13.40 26.67
CA THR A 76 9.40 -12.36 27.62
C THR A 76 10.47 -11.27 27.69
N SER A 77 10.05 -10.04 27.46
CA SER A 77 10.90 -8.86 27.56
C SER A 77 10.31 -7.85 28.53
N TRP A 78 11.18 -7.13 29.21
CA TRP A 78 10.82 -6.07 30.13
C TRP A 78 11.19 -4.72 29.53
N LEU A 79 10.23 -3.80 29.51
CA LEU A 79 10.42 -2.45 28.99
C LEU A 79 9.77 -1.45 29.94
N GLY A 80 10.40 -0.32 30.18
CA GLY A 80 9.79 0.76 30.92
C GLY A 80 8.54 1.30 30.20
N LYS A 81 7.50 1.66 30.96
CA LYS A 81 6.27 2.19 30.38
C LYS A 81 6.52 3.39 29.47
N LEU A 82 7.38 4.31 29.90
CA LEU A 82 7.71 5.50 29.11
C LEU A 82 8.43 5.16 27.82
N ASP A 83 9.30 4.14 27.83
CA ASP A 83 9.97 3.64 26.64
C ASP A 83 8.96 3.02 25.65
N TRP A 84 8.00 2.28 26.17
CA TRP A 84 6.91 1.71 25.39
C TRP A 84 6.05 2.80 24.74
N ASP A 85 5.62 3.78 25.52
CA ASP A 85 4.81 4.88 25.03
C ASP A 85 5.57 5.67 23.96
N PHE A 86 6.85 5.94 24.16
CA PHE A 86 7.73 6.58 23.19
C PHE A 86 7.80 5.78 21.87
N LEU A 87 8.09 4.49 21.95
CA LEU A 87 8.19 3.62 20.78
C LEU A 87 6.85 3.54 20.02
N THR A 88 5.76 3.43 20.77
CA THR A 88 4.41 3.35 20.18
C THR A 88 4.06 4.65 19.45
N GLN A 89 4.32 5.80 20.07
CA GLN A 89 4.10 7.09 19.42
C GLN A 89 4.98 7.28 18.20
N PHE A 90 6.28 6.95 18.29
CA PHE A 90 7.20 7.07 17.17
C PHE A 90 6.80 6.19 15.99
N ARG A 91 6.38 4.94 16.24
CA ARG A 91 5.90 4.02 15.21
C ARG A 91 4.64 4.56 14.54
N ARG A 92 3.71 5.11 15.32
CA ARG A 92 2.46 5.71 14.81
C ARG A 92 2.73 6.92 13.93
N GLU A 93 3.60 7.82 14.36
CA GLU A 93 3.98 9.01 13.59
C GLU A 93 4.70 8.62 12.29
N ARG A 94 5.61 7.65 12.35
CA ARG A 94 6.28 7.11 11.17
C ARG A 94 5.29 6.48 10.19
N ALA A 95 4.35 5.68 10.68
CA ALA A 95 3.33 5.08 9.82
C ALA A 95 2.45 6.13 9.14
N ARG A 96 2.05 7.17 9.87
CA ARG A 96 1.29 8.29 9.30
C ARG A 96 2.07 9.03 8.22
N LEU A 97 3.35 9.30 8.45
CA LEU A 97 4.18 9.94 7.43
C LEU A 97 4.33 9.08 6.19
N LEU A 98 4.53 7.76 6.35
CA LEU A 98 4.65 6.83 5.21
C LEU A 98 3.36 6.70 4.41
N LEU A 99 2.21 6.81 5.05
CA LEU A 99 0.90 6.70 4.38
C LEU A 99 0.43 8.04 3.82
N TYR A 100 0.47 9.11 4.63
CA TYR A 100 -0.20 10.39 4.36
C TYR A 100 0.78 11.55 4.16
N GLY A 101 2.09 11.29 4.15
CA GLY A 101 3.08 12.36 3.94
C GLY A 101 2.83 13.09 2.63
N ASP A 102 3.05 14.38 2.65
CA ASP A 102 3.03 15.21 1.45
C ASP A 102 4.37 15.90 1.27
N ALA A 103 4.79 16.05 0.03
CA ALA A 103 6.05 16.70 -0.26
C ALA A 103 5.87 18.23 -0.18
N ASN A 104 6.76 18.86 0.55
CA ASN A 104 6.78 20.32 0.68
C ASN A 104 7.77 20.99 -0.30
N LYS A 105 8.05 20.29 -1.41
CA LYS A 105 8.93 20.85 -2.45
C LYS A 105 8.20 21.83 -3.33
N LEU A 106 8.75 23.02 -3.48
CA LEU A 106 8.25 24.09 -4.33
C LEU A 106 8.70 23.90 -5.80
N PRO A 107 8.02 24.55 -6.76
CA PRO A 107 8.35 24.46 -8.18
C PRO A 107 9.79 24.93 -8.52
N ASP A 108 10.34 25.83 -7.73
CA ASP A 108 11.71 26.34 -7.85
C ASP A 108 12.78 25.33 -7.40
N GLY A 109 12.34 24.21 -6.81
CA GLY A 109 13.22 23.14 -6.35
C GLY A 109 13.64 23.25 -4.87
N THR A 110 13.25 24.31 -4.17
CA THR A 110 13.47 24.48 -2.72
C THR A 110 12.38 23.77 -1.91
N PHE A 111 12.56 23.69 -0.58
CA PHE A 111 11.56 23.16 0.33
C PHE A 111 10.88 24.29 1.10
N GLY A 112 9.54 24.29 1.12
CA GLY A 112 8.76 25.38 1.68
C GLY A 112 8.84 25.56 3.21
N ASN A 113 9.29 24.52 3.93
CA ASN A 113 9.38 24.56 5.38
C ASN A 113 10.84 24.71 5.83
N VAL A 114 11.05 25.64 6.75
CA VAL A 114 12.35 25.93 7.34
C VAL A 114 12.25 25.73 8.86
N GLY A 115 13.23 25.07 9.44
CA GLY A 115 13.33 24.86 10.88
C GLY A 115 13.83 26.10 11.62
N GLU A 116 13.79 26.06 12.95
CA GLU A 116 14.29 27.14 13.82
C GLU A 116 15.75 27.54 13.56
N SER A 117 16.56 26.58 13.10
CA SER A 117 17.97 26.83 12.76
C SER A 117 18.19 27.35 11.33
N GLY A 118 17.13 27.67 10.59
CA GLY A 118 17.22 28.18 9.22
C GLY A 118 17.48 27.11 8.14
N TYR A 119 17.53 25.83 8.52
CA TYR A 119 17.70 24.73 7.55
C TYR A 119 16.36 24.24 7.00
N GLU A 120 16.36 23.82 5.75
CA GLU A 120 15.21 23.25 5.09
C GLU A 120 14.75 21.95 5.77
N ILE A 121 13.45 21.85 6.03
CA ILE A 121 12.79 20.61 6.45
C ILE A 121 12.25 19.94 5.21
N ARG A 122 12.84 18.80 4.85
CA ARG A 122 12.47 18.04 3.67
C ARG A 122 11.39 17.01 4.01
N SER A 123 10.30 17.01 3.25
CA SER A 123 9.26 16.00 3.33
C SER A 123 9.05 15.34 1.97
N GLY A 124 8.94 14.02 1.97
CA GLY A 124 8.64 13.23 0.77
C GLY A 124 7.16 12.85 0.72
N TYR A 125 6.73 12.44 -0.45
CA TYR A 125 5.38 11.91 -0.67
C TYR A 125 5.18 10.57 0.04
N GLY A 126 4.08 10.46 0.77
CA GLY A 126 3.58 9.20 1.32
C GLY A 126 2.92 8.34 0.25
N LEU A 127 2.47 7.16 0.67
CA LEU A 127 1.88 6.18 -0.24
C LEU A 127 0.67 6.77 -0.99
N TYR A 128 -0.28 7.38 -0.27
CA TYR A 128 -1.51 7.91 -0.87
C TYR A 128 -1.27 9.06 -1.84
N ALA A 129 -0.28 9.90 -1.60
CA ALA A 129 0.08 10.98 -2.49
C ALA A 129 0.75 10.51 -3.81
N GLN A 130 1.22 9.26 -3.85
CA GLN A 130 1.86 8.65 -5.02
C GLN A 130 0.89 7.80 -5.86
N VAL A 131 -0.34 7.60 -5.39
CA VAL A 131 -1.36 6.86 -6.15
C VAL A 131 -1.81 7.69 -7.34
N ALA A 132 -1.73 7.12 -8.54
CA ALA A 132 -2.21 7.79 -9.74
C ALA A 132 -3.73 8.01 -9.66
N PRO A 133 -4.27 9.17 -10.10
CA PRO A 133 -5.70 9.43 -10.08
C PRO A 133 -6.54 8.38 -10.80
N SER A 134 -5.99 7.72 -11.82
CA SER A 134 -6.63 6.62 -12.55
C SER A 134 -6.82 5.35 -11.71
N ASN A 135 -6.13 5.25 -10.58
CA ASN A 135 -6.20 4.10 -9.67
C ASN A 135 -7.02 4.43 -8.41
N LEU A 136 -7.73 5.54 -8.42
CA LEU A 136 -8.68 5.91 -7.37
C LEU A 136 -10.08 5.50 -7.78
N PHE A 137 -10.68 4.62 -7.01
CA PHE A 137 -12.02 4.12 -7.24
C PHE A 137 -12.93 4.54 -6.09
N PHE A 138 -14.08 5.10 -6.44
CA PHE A 138 -15.10 5.50 -5.46
C PHE A 138 -16.24 4.49 -5.48
N TYR A 139 -16.75 4.16 -4.32
CA TYR A 139 -17.89 3.26 -4.17
C TYR A 139 -18.89 3.80 -3.15
N ASN A 140 -20.15 3.54 -3.38
CA ASN A 140 -21.23 3.86 -2.44
C ASN A 140 -21.59 2.66 -1.57
N SER A 141 -21.51 1.47 -2.13
CA SER A 141 -21.75 0.20 -1.46
C SER A 141 -20.55 -0.72 -1.68
N PHE A 142 -20.10 -1.35 -0.62
CA PHE A 142 -18.99 -2.28 -0.68
C PHE A 142 -19.50 -3.65 -1.09
N ASP A 143 -18.99 -4.20 -2.19
CA ASP A 143 -19.36 -5.49 -2.74
C ASP A 143 -18.10 -6.26 -3.18
N ILE A 144 -18.14 -7.59 -3.10
CA ILE A 144 -17.07 -8.48 -3.57
C ILE A 144 -16.90 -8.41 -5.08
N ASP A 145 -17.99 -8.23 -5.84
CA ASP A 145 -17.93 -8.16 -7.29
C ASP A 145 -17.15 -6.92 -7.73
N TRP A 146 -17.35 -5.79 -7.05
CA TRP A 146 -16.59 -4.57 -7.29
C TRP A 146 -15.08 -4.74 -7.06
N ILE A 147 -14.68 -5.44 -5.98
CA ILE A 147 -13.25 -5.75 -5.74
C ILE A 147 -12.70 -6.66 -6.83
N SER A 148 -13.48 -7.66 -7.25
CA SER A 148 -13.08 -8.60 -8.30
C SER A 148 -12.89 -7.87 -9.64
N GLU A 149 -13.75 -6.93 -9.97
CA GLU A 149 -13.65 -6.09 -11.17
C GLU A 149 -12.37 -5.22 -11.14
N ILE A 150 -12.08 -4.59 -9.99
CA ILE A 150 -10.83 -3.84 -9.82
C ILE A 150 -9.62 -4.76 -9.97
N ALA A 151 -9.62 -5.92 -9.33
CA ALA A 151 -8.54 -6.89 -9.41
C ALA A 151 -8.30 -7.36 -10.85
N LEU A 152 -9.36 -7.62 -11.60
CA LEU A 152 -9.27 -7.94 -13.03
C LEU A 152 -8.67 -6.78 -13.82
N GLY A 153 -9.14 -5.56 -13.62
CA GLY A 153 -8.63 -4.37 -14.30
C GLY A 153 -7.16 -4.06 -14.01
N LEU A 154 -6.68 -4.44 -12.82
CA LEU A 154 -5.28 -4.28 -12.43
C LEU A 154 -4.38 -5.40 -12.95
N SER A 155 -4.89 -6.61 -13.14
CA SER A 155 -4.09 -7.80 -13.45
C SER A 155 -4.08 -8.17 -14.92
N VAL A 156 -5.21 -8.07 -15.61
CA VAL A 156 -5.35 -8.55 -17.00
C VAL A 156 -4.47 -7.73 -17.94
N GLY A 157 -3.61 -8.43 -18.67
CA GLY A 157 -2.67 -7.82 -19.62
C GLY A 157 -1.52 -7.02 -19.00
N LYS A 158 -1.42 -6.96 -17.67
CA LYS A 158 -0.39 -6.19 -16.96
C LYS A 158 0.53 -7.09 -16.12
N LEU A 159 -0.01 -8.14 -15.52
CA LEU A 159 0.71 -9.04 -14.64
C LEU A 159 0.64 -10.49 -15.16
N PRO A 160 1.75 -11.24 -15.12
CA PRO A 160 1.73 -12.68 -15.33
C PRO A 160 0.79 -13.39 -14.34
N GLU A 161 0.23 -14.52 -14.72
CA GLU A 161 -0.78 -15.21 -13.90
C GLU A 161 -0.24 -15.66 -12.53
N ASP A 162 1.02 -16.07 -12.49
CA ASP A 162 1.71 -16.51 -11.27
C ASP A 162 1.99 -15.37 -10.27
N GLN A 163 1.97 -14.12 -10.75
CA GLN A 163 2.25 -12.92 -9.95
C GLN A 163 0.97 -12.16 -9.52
N ARG A 164 -0.20 -12.65 -9.87
CA ARG A 164 -1.49 -12.01 -9.53
C ARG A 164 -1.86 -12.24 -8.07
N ARG A 165 -1.19 -11.52 -7.18
CA ARG A 165 -1.47 -11.54 -5.74
C ARG A 165 -1.86 -10.15 -5.28
N PHE A 166 -3.00 -10.05 -4.61
CA PHE A 166 -3.52 -8.80 -4.08
C PHE A 166 -3.58 -8.87 -2.56
N VAL A 167 -3.21 -7.76 -1.93
CA VAL A 167 -3.32 -7.57 -0.49
C VAL A 167 -4.30 -6.43 -0.26
N LEU A 168 -5.41 -6.72 0.41
CA LEU A 168 -6.37 -5.72 0.86
C LEU A 168 -5.91 -5.16 2.20
N SER A 169 -5.53 -3.87 2.22
CA SER A 169 -5.18 -3.16 3.45
C SER A 169 -6.31 -2.21 3.79
N THR A 170 -6.94 -2.42 4.93
CA THR A 170 -8.11 -1.64 5.36
C THR A 170 -8.12 -1.43 6.87
N GLY A 171 -8.96 -0.51 7.36
CA GLY A 171 -9.24 -0.35 8.78
C GLY A 171 -10.32 -1.34 9.28
N GLU A 172 -10.61 -1.29 10.57
CA GLU A 172 -11.60 -2.19 11.22
C GLU A 172 -12.97 -2.16 10.55
N TYR A 173 -13.46 -0.99 10.21
CA TYR A 173 -14.78 -0.86 9.56
C TYR A 173 -14.77 -1.46 8.14
N GLY A 174 -13.72 -1.24 7.36
CA GLY A 174 -13.60 -1.84 6.04
C GLY A 174 -13.43 -3.37 6.10
N ALA A 175 -12.71 -3.88 7.11
CA ALA A 175 -12.62 -5.32 7.38
C ALA A 175 -13.98 -5.93 7.72
N TYR A 176 -14.77 -5.25 8.54
CA TYR A 176 -16.14 -5.65 8.85
C TYR A 176 -17.04 -5.70 7.60
N GLN A 177 -16.98 -4.65 6.75
CA GLN A 177 -17.76 -4.63 5.50
C GLN A 177 -17.32 -5.73 4.54
N PHE A 178 -16.01 -5.98 4.43
CA PHE A 178 -15.49 -7.09 3.62
C PHE A 178 -16.01 -8.44 4.11
N HIS A 179 -15.95 -8.66 5.42
CA HIS A 179 -16.43 -9.92 6.01
C HIS A 179 -17.93 -10.14 5.73
N LYS A 180 -18.73 -9.09 5.94
CA LYS A 180 -20.17 -9.12 5.64
C LYS A 180 -20.45 -9.42 4.16
N ALA A 181 -19.74 -8.79 3.23
CA ALA A 181 -19.91 -9.02 1.80
C ALA A 181 -19.51 -10.45 1.40
N VAL A 182 -18.49 -11.02 2.05
CA VAL A 182 -18.10 -12.43 1.87
C VAL A 182 -19.18 -13.37 2.40
N GLU A 183 -19.75 -13.11 3.58
CA GLU A 183 -20.82 -13.90 4.16
C GLU A 183 -22.07 -13.90 3.27
N GLU A 184 -22.46 -12.75 2.74
CA GLU A 184 -23.60 -12.62 1.82
C GLU A 184 -23.40 -13.47 0.55
N LYS A 185 -22.20 -13.48 -0.02
CA LYS A 185 -21.87 -14.32 -1.18
C LYS A 185 -21.77 -15.81 -0.82
N ALA A 186 -21.16 -16.15 0.33
CA ALA A 186 -21.04 -17.53 0.80
C ALA A 186 -22.40 -18.12 1.15
N GLY A 187 -23.33 -17.34 1.70
CA GLY A 187 -24.69 -17.76 1.99
C GLY A 187 -25.48 -18.24 0.76
N TRP A 188 -25.13 -17.75 -0.42
CA TRP A 188 -25.69 -18.24 -1.70
C TRP A 188 -25.14 -19.62 -2.12
N TRP A 189 -24.02 -20.04 -1.54
CA TRP A 189 -23.30 -21.28 -1.90
C TRP A 189 -23.45 -22.41 -0.88
N THR A 190 -24.22 -22.22 0.19
CA THR A 190 -24.54 -23.32 1.08
C THR A 190 -25.56 -24.26 0.38
N PRO A 191 -25.13 -25.41 -0.14
CA PRO A 191 -26.08 -26.35 -0.66
C PRO A 191 -27.00 -26.78 0.50
N ASN A 192 -28.29 -26.61 0.32
CA ASN A 192 -29.28 -27.14 1.24
C ASN A 192 -29.16 -28.68 1.25
N PHE A 193 -28.43 -29.24 2.21
CA PHE A 193 -28.31 -30.67 2.43
C PHE A 193 -29.54 -31.26 3.16
N ASN A 194 -30.63 -30.49 3.27
CA ASN A 194 -31.87 -30.95 3.85
C ASN A 194 -32.92 -31.12 2.74
N GLN A 195 -32.76 -32.14 1.89
CA GLN A 195 -33.83 -32.85 1.18
C GLN A 195 -33.54 -34.32 1.21
#